data_aed4ad022165affcdaafe13b875f9698
#
_entry.id   aed4ad022165affcdaafe13b875f9698
#
_cell.length_a   1.000
_cell.length_b   1.000
_cell.length_c   1.000
_cell.angle_alpha   90.00
_cell.angle_beta   90.00
_cell.angle_gamma   90.00
#
_symmetry.space_group_name_H-M   'P 1'
#
loop_
_entity.id
_entity.type
_entity.pdbx_description
1 polymer ?
#
loop_
_entity_poly.entity_id
_entity_poly.type
_entity_poly.pdbx_seq_one_letter_code
_entity_poly.pdbx_strand_id
1 'polypeptide(L)'
;MCVAAAAMKAEADPLGMPIGCQTYPLRESIGMDFEGTLHQIAGAGYQMIEMCSPTSFARDGFGPLVNIKPAKIRGMIRDAGLGCVSSHFRFTELKEQLDDRIAFARELGLKQMICATLEVPADAPMSAWLKAFDEMNKIGAQTRKAGLQLGFHNHHFEFKEIDGVLVYDELMKRMDPELIKMQFQDAIPPQYDPVAFLAKYPGRFISLHLSDWSAERKAVPIGAGTIDWKRLFAAAKDGGIKNYFVEMDWDLMQGSVPYLRKLKV
;
A
#
# COMPACT_ATOMS: atom_id res chain seq x y z
N MET A 1 -19.48 10.94 -36.68
CA MET A 1 -20.25 11.02 -35.41
C MET A 1 -19.25 10.86 -34.28
N CYS A 2 -18.88 11.98 -33.62
CA CYS A 2 -18.02 11.94 -32.43
C CYS A 2 -18.84 11.45 -31.26
N VAL A 3 -18.54 10.28 -30.74
CA VAL A 3 -19.06 9.82 -29.44
C VAL A 3 -18.30 10.59 -28.37
N ALA A 4 -18.97 11.58 -27.78
CA ALA A 4 -18.45 12.27 -26.59
C ALA A 4 -18.36 11.25 -25.46
N ALA A 5 -17.15 10.91 -25.02
CA ALA A 5 -16.94 10.20 -23.76
C ALA A 5 -17.49 11.10 -22.64
N ALA A 6 -18.65 10.73 -22.09
CA ALA A 6 -19.15 11.34 -20.90
C ALA A 6 -18.12 11.08 -19.78
N ALA A 7 -17.43 12.13 -19.35
CA ALA A 7 -16.65 12.09 -18.12
C ALA A 7 -17.61 11.74 -16.99
N MET A 8 -17.56 10.51 -16.49
CA MET A 8 -18.23 10.12 -15.27
C MET A 8 -17.71 11.06 -14.18
N LYS A 9 -18.58 11.96 -13.69
CA LYS A 9 -18.30 12.70 -12.47
C LYS A 9 -18.02 11.66 -11.39
N ALA A 10 -16.81 11.69 -10.85
CA ALA A 10 -16.45 10.87 -9.71
C ALA A 10 -17.47 11.14 -8.60
N GLU A 11 -18.28 10.14 -8.27
CA GLU A 11 -19.05 10.15 -7.03
C GLU A 11 -18.04 10.23 -5.89
N ALA A 12 -18.38 10.97 -4.84
CA ALA A 12 -17.48 11.36 -3.76
C ALA A 12 -16.87 10.14 -3.07
N ASP A 13 -15.68 9.75 -3.51
CA ASP A 13 -14.81 8.82 -2.80
C ASP A 13 -14.22 9.56 -1.58
N PRO A 14 -13.82 8.88 -0.50
CA PRO A 14 -13.21 9.55 0.63
C PRO A 14 -12.07 10.45 0.17
N LEU A 15 -12.07 11.71 0.60
CA LEU A 15 -11.09 12.73 0.22
C LEU A 15 -11.02 13.07 -1.29
N GLY A 16 -11.98 12.64 -2.11
CA GLY A 16 -11.92 12.81 -3.56
C GLY A 16 -10.81 12.01 -4.24
N MET A 17 -10.35 10.93 -3.60
CA MET A 17 -9.31 10.04 -4.11
C MET A 17 -9.95 8.79 -4.74
N PRO A 18 -9.35 8.22 -5.81
CA PRO A 18 -9.79 6.95 -6.36
C PRO A 18 -9.74 5.83 -5.32
N ILE A 19 -10.77 4.96 -5.29
CA ILE A 19 -10.77 3.78 -4.43
C ILE A 19 -9.75 2.79 -4.96
N GLY A 20 -8.74 2.47 -4.15
CA GLY A 20 -7.68 1.53 -4.47
C GLY A 20 -7.80 0.20 -3.74
N CYS A 21 -7.19 -0.84 -4.30
CA CYS A 21 -6.97 -2.10 -3.59
C CYS A 21 -5.55 -2.63 -3.78
N GLN A 22 -5.05 -3.34 -2.76
CA GLN A 22 -3.83 -4.12 -2.88
C GLN A 22 -4.12 -5.42 -3.63
N THR A 23 -3.21 -5.83 -4.52
CA THR A 23 -3.39 -7.04 -5.35
C THR A 23 -2.95 -8.33 -4.66
N TYR A 24 -2.24 -8.27 -3.55
CA TYR A 24 -1.73 -9.46 -2.84
C TYR A 24 -2.84 -10.44 -2.41
N PRO A 25 -3.99 -10.00 -1.92
CA PRO A 25 -5.10 -10.92 -1.62
C PRO A 25 -5.61 -11.72 -2.83
N LEU A 26 -5.43 -11.19 -4.04
CA LEU A 26 -5.84 -11.78 -5.32
C LEU A 26 -4.69 -12.53 -6.03
N ARG A 27 -3.56 -12.76 -5.37
CA ARG A 27 -2.34 -13.31 -5.95
C ARG A 27 -2.53 -14.64 -6.70
N GLU A 28 -3.44 -15.51 -6.22
CA GLU A 28 -3.74 -16.78 -6.88
C GLU A 28 -4.47 -16.56 -8.21
N SER A 29 -5.48 -15.70 -8.22
CA SER A 29 -6.21 -15.30 -9.44
C SER A 29 -5.28 -14.60 -10.43
N ILE A 30 -4.41 -13.71 -9.96
CA ILE A 30 -3.37 -13.04 -10.77
C ILE A 30 -2.44 -14.05 -11.42
N GLY A 31 -2.04 -15.09 -10.68
CA GLY A 31 -1.18 -16.16 -11.19
C GLY A 31 -1.85 -17.01 -12.28
N MET A 32 -3.16 -17.14 -12.24
CA MET A 32 -3.94 -17.87 -13.24
C MET A 32 -4.32 -17.02 -14.45
N ASP A 33 -4.84 -15.81 -14.22
CA ASP A 33 -5.33 -14.90 -15.24
C ASP A 33 -5.22 -13.44 -14.75
N PHE A 34 -4.13 -12.78 -15.11
CA PHE A 34 -3.89 -11.39 -14.71
C PHE A 34 -4.90 -10.42 -15.31
N GLU A 35 -5.17 -10.52 -16.62
CA GLU A 35 -6.09 -9.59 -17.29
C GLU A 35 -7.53 -9.77 -16.81
N GLY A 36 -7.99 -11.01 -16.68
CA GLY A 36 -9.32 -11.31 -16.12
C GLY A 36 -9.46 -10.81 -14.69
N THR A 37 -8.41 -10.94 -13.86
CA THR A 37 -8.41 -10.42 -12.48
C THR A 37 -8.48 -8.88 -12.45
N LEU A 38 -7.78 -8.19 -13.36
CA LEU A 38 -7.88 -6.72 -13.46
C LEU A 38 -9.30 -6.27 -13.83
N HIS A 39 -9.96 -6.95 -14.78
CA HIS A 39 -11.36 -6.67 -15.11
C HIS A 39 -12.32 -6.96 -13.96
N GLN A 40 -12.06 -8.02 -13.19
CA GLN A 40 -12.82 -8.34 -11.98
C GLN A 40 -12.69 -7.24 -10.92
N ILE A 41 -11.48 -6.71 -10.69
CA ILE A 41 -11.22 -5.60 -9.77
C ILE A 41 -11.97 -4.34 -10.23
N ALA A 42 -11.84 -3.97 -11.50
CA ALA A 42 -12.53 -2.81 -12.08
C ALA A 42 -14.05 -2.96 -12.01
N GLY A 43 -14.57 -4.16 -12.33
CA GLY A 43 -16.01 -4.49 -12.24
C GLY A 43 -16.58 -4.39 -10.84
N ALA A 44 -15.79 -4.66 -9.80
CA ALA A 44 -16.16 -4.45 -8.40
C ALA A 44 -16.21 -2.96 -8.02
N GLY A 45 -15.66 -2.08 -8.86
CA GLY A 45 -15.72 -0.63 -8.69
C GLY A 45 -14.48 0.01 -8.10
N TYR A 46 -13.37 -0.72 -8.03
CA TYR A 46 -12.05 -0.14 -7.78
C TYR A 46 -11.56 0.65 -9.00
N GLN A 47 -10.77 1.67 -8.76
CA GLN A 47 -10.23 2.57 -9.78
C GLN A 47 -8.70 2.54 -9.82
N MET A 48 -8.08 2.08 -8.73
CA MET A 48 -6.65 1.98 -8.56
C MET A 48 -6.26 0.62 -8.00
N ILE A 49 -5.08 0.15 -8.39
CA ILE A 49 -4.44 -1.00 -7.76
C ILE A 49 -3.06 -0.62 -7.22
N GLU A 50 -2.65 -1.30 -6.18
CA GLU A 50 -1.26 -1.40 -5.78
C GLU A 50 -0.76 -2.80 -6.14
N MET A 51 0.30 -2.85 -6.94
CA MET A 51 0.91 -4.10 -7.38
C MET A 51 1.85 -4.68 -6.32
N CYS A 52 2.20 -5.95 -6.46
CA CYS A 52 3.41 -6.53 -5.90
C CYS A 52 4.46 -6.70 -7.00
N SER A 53 5.74 -6.51 -6.67
CA SER A 53 6.84 -6.76 -7.60
C SER A 53 6.81 -8.21 -8.08
N PRO A 54 6.66 -8.46 -9.39
CA PRO A 54 6.62 -9.84 -9.90
C PRO A 54 7.85 -10.66 -9.51
N THR A 55 9.01 -10.03 -9.38
CA THR A 55 10.28 -10.73 -9.08
C THR A 55 10.29 -11.26 -7.65
N SER A 56 10.07 -10.41 -6.64
CA SER A 56 10.14 -10.84 -5.25
C SER A 56 8.90 -11.61 -4.77
N PHE A 57 7.76 -11.44 -5.45
CA PHE A 57 6.53 -12.17 -5.16
C PHE A 57 6.22 -13.28 -6.20
N ALA A 58 7.25 -13.72 -6.94
CA ALA A 58 7.07 -14.77 -7.97
C ALA A 58 6.44 -16.06 -7.41
N ARG A 59 6.86 -16.47 -6.21
CA ARG A 59 6.35 -17.68 -5.54
C ARG A 59 4.98 -17.48 -4.89
N ASP A 60 4.54 -16.24 -4.76
CA ASP A 60 3.26 -15.87 -4.15
C ASP A 60 2.16 -15.65 -5.21
N GLY A 61 2.36 -16.07 -6.45
CA GLY A 61 1.37 -15.97 -7.52
C GLY A 61 1.73 -14.96 -8.63
N PHE A 62 2.72 -14.08 -8.44
CA PHE A 62 3.11 -13.08 -9.44
C PHE A 62 4.14 -13.62 -10.46
N GLY A 63 4.55 -14.88 -10.35
CA GLY A 63 5.55 -15.50 -11.22
C GLY A 63 5.29 -15.38 -12.73
N PRO A 64 4.06 -15.57 -13.24
CA PRO A 64 3.75 -15.39 -14.66
C PRO A 64 4.05 -13.99 -15.20
N LEU A 65 4.12 -12.97 -14.35
CA LEU A 65 4.39 -11.58 -14.74
C LEU A 65 5.89 -11.25 -14.84
N VAL A 66 6.78 -12.09 -14.32
CA VAL A 66 8.24 -11.82 -14.24
C VAL A 66 8.85 -11.51 -15.60
N ASN A 67 8.43 -12.23 -16.64
CA ASN A 67 8.95 -12.08 -18.00
C ASN A 67 8.13 -11.12 -18.86
N ILE A 68 7.10 -10.46 -18.30
CA ILE A 68 6.31 -9.47 -19.01
C ILE A 68 6.96 -8.09 -18.83
N LYS A 69 7.20 -7.39 -19.95
CA LYS A 69 7.74 -6.02 -19.87
C LYS A 69 6.84 -5.12 -19.04
N PRO A 70 7.38 -4.27 -18.15
CA PRO A 70 6.59 -3.40 -17.29
C PRO A 70 5.63 -2.47 -18.06
N ALA A 71 6.04 -1.99 -19.24
CA ALA A 71 5.17 -1.20 -20.11
C ALA A 71 3.94 -1.99 -20.59
N LYS A 72 4.08 -3.31 -20.81
CA LYS A 72 2.95 -4.16 -21.17
C LYS A 72 2.02 -4.35 -19.96
N ILE A 73 2.56 -4.62 -18.77
CA ILE A 73 1.77 -4.69 -17.53
C ILE A 73 0.97 -3.39 -17.32
N ARG A 74 1.62 -2.24 -17.50
CA ARG A 74 0.96 -0.92 -17.45
C ARG A 74 -0.18 -0.80 -18.47
N GLY A 75 0.04 -1.31 -19.68
CA GLY A 75 -0.99 -1.34 -20.73
C GLY A 75 -2.21 -2.15 -20.28
N MET A 76 -2.01 -3.38 -19.81
CA MET A 76 -3.08 -4.26 -19.33
C MET A 76 -3.90 -3.62 -18.19
N ILE A 77 -3.21 -2.99 -17.21
CA ILE A 77 -3.87 -2.28 -16.10
C ILE A 77 -4.74 -1.11 -16.62
N ARG A 78 -4.18 -0.29 -17.50
CA ARG A 78 -4.91 0.83 -18.11
C ARG A 78 -6.10 0.35 -18.96
N ASP A 79 -5.94 -0.70 -19.74
CA ASP A 79 -6.95 -1.22 -20.65
C ASP A 79 -8.13 -1.85 -19.89
N ALA A 80 -7.89 -2.31 -18.64
CA ALA A 80 -8.93 -2.68 -17.68
C ALA A 80 -9.60 -1.47 -16.99
N GLY A 81 -9.18 -0.24 -17.28
CA GLY A 81 -9.73 0.99 -16.69
C GLY A 81 -9.15 1.33 -15.30
N LEU A 82 -8.02 0.72 -14.92
CA LEU A 82 -7.38 0.91 -13.61
C LEU A 82 -6.14 1.79 -13.71
N GLY A 83 -5.83 2.49 -12.60
CA GLY A 83 -4.54 3.14 -12.38
C GLY A 83 -3.63 2.31 -11.48
N CYS A 84 -2.31 2.52 -11.59
CA CYS A 84 -1.32 1.94 -10.68
C CYS A 84 -0.19 2.95 -10.48
N VAL A 85 -0.04 3.43 -9.25
CA VAL A 85 1.00 4.42 -8.89
C VAL A 85 1.97 3.89 -7.84
N SER A 86 1.68 2.74 -7.26
CA SER A 86 2.40 2.12 -6.15
C SER A 86 2.58 0.63 -6.36
N SER A 87 3.67 0.08 -5.84
CA SER A 87 3.93 -1.36 -5.80
C SER A 87 4.75 -1.74 -4.57
N HIS A 88 4.44 -2.90 -4.00
CA HIS A 88 5.22 -3.53 -2.94
C HIS A 88 6.46 -4.21 -3.50
N PHE A 89 7.56 -4.06 -2.78
CA PHE A 89 8.85 -4.73 -3.02
C PHE A 89 9.32 -5.35 -1.71
N ARG A 90 10.00 -6.49 -1.75
CA ARG A 90 10.66 -7.04 -0.57
C ARG A 90 11.95 -6.27 -0.28
N PHE A 91 12.33 -6.20 0.99
CA PHE A 91 13.53 -5.47 1.42
C PHE A 91 14.80 -6.04 0.79
N THR A 92 14.93 -7.37 0.76
CA THR A 92 16.07 -8.04 0.11
C THR A 92 16.17 -7.66 -1.38
N GLU A 93 15.03 -7.62 -2.10
CA GLU A 93 15.01 -7.21 -3.51
C GLU A 93 15.50 -5.76 -3.69
N LEU A 94 15.03 -4.83 -2.83
CA LEU A 94 15.47 -3.43 -2.89
C LEU A 94 16.96 -3.26 -2.56
N LYS A 95 17.52 -4.11 -1.69
CA LYS A 95 18.95 -4.08 -1.37
C LYS A 95 19.83 -4.61 -2.49
N GLU A 96 19.41 -5.69 -3.15
CA GLU A 96 20.23 -6.45 -4.06
C GLU A 96 20.06 -6.03 -5.53
N GLN A 97 18.89 -5.47 -5.89
CA GLN A 97 18.50 -5.21 -7.28
C GLN A 97 17.90 -3.80 -7.48
N LEU A 98 18.35 -2.81 -6.70
CA LEU A 98 17.68 -1.51 -6.65
C LEU A 98 17.60 -0.81 -8.01
N ASP A 99 18.68 -0.81 -8.79
CA ASP A 99 18.70 -0.13 -10.09
C ASP A 99 17.69 -0.77 -11.07
N ASP A 100 17.60 -2.09 -11.10
CA ASP A 100 16.62 -2.82 -11.90
C ASP A 100 15.19 -2.54 -11.43
N ARG A 101 14.97 -2.43 -10.11
CA ARG A 101 13.64 -2.13 -9.55
C ARG A 101 13.23 -0.69 -9.81
N ILE A 102 14.17 0.25 -9.80
CA ILE A 102 13.94 1.64 -10.21
C ILE A 102 13.55 1.69 -11.70
N ALA A 103 14.28 0.96 -12.55
CA ALA A 103 13.94 0.88 -13.98
C ALA A 103 12.54 0.28 -14.20
N PHE A 104 12.23 -0.82 -13.52
CA PHE A 104 10.90 -1.45 -13.51
C PHE A 104 9.81 -0.45 -13.08
N ALA A 105 10.00 0.22 -11.95
CA ALA A 105 9.04 1.18 -11.40
C ALA A 105 8.75 2.34 -12.38
N ARG A 106 9.80 2.87 -13.01
CA ARG A 106 9.67 3.96 -14.00
C ARG A 106 8.94 3.51 -15.25
N GLU A 107 9.25 2.33 -15.79
CA GLU A 107 8.62 1.78 -16.98
C GLU A 107 7.14 1.42 -16.70
N LEU A 108 6.83 0.87 -15.52
CA LEU A 108 5.45 0.61 -15.09
C LEU A 108 4.68 1.92 -14.86
N GLY A 109 5.37 3.04 -14.59
CA GLY A 109 4.77 4.36 -14.36
C GLY A 109 4.47 4.65 -12.89
N LEU A 110 5.11 3.93 -11.97
CA LEU A 110 4.95 4.14 -10.52
C LEU A 110 5.43 5.54 -10.09
N LYS A 111 4.88 5.99 -8.99
CA LYS A 111 5.31 7.17 -8.23
C LYS A 111 5.90 6.77 -6.87
N GLN A 112 5.48 5.61 -6.38
CA GLN A 112 5.82 5.10 -5.06
C GLN A 112 6.38 3.68 -5.18
N MET A 113 7.48 3.43 -4.51
CA MET A 113 8.05 2.10 -4.29
C MET A 113 7.91 1.80 -2.80
N ILE A 114 7.13 0.80 -2.45
CA ILE A 114 6.84 0.49 -1.05
C ILE A 114 7.63 -0.75 -0.62
N CYS A 115 8.49 -0.61 0.37
CA CYS A 115 9.08 -1.74 1.06
C CYS A 115 7.99 -2.40 1.91
N ALA A 116 7.58 -3.62 1.53
CA ALA A 116 6.47 -4.32 2.18
C ALA A 116 6.82 -4.83 3.58
N THR A 117 8.07 -5.18 3.83
CA THR A 117 8.57 -5.66 5.12
C THR A 117 10.08 -5.54 5.17
N LEU A 118 10.64 -5.28 6.34
CA LEU A 118 12.10 -5.20 6.56
C LEU A 118 12.78 -6.56 6.69
N GLU A 119 11.99 -7.64 6.71
CA GLU A 119 12.49 -9.02 6.84
C GLU A 119 13.43 -9.21 8.06
N VAL A 120 13.24 -8.40 9.11
CA VAL A 120 13.95 -8.54 10.38
C VAL A 120 13.32 -9.66 11.18
N PRO A 121 14.10 -10.65 11.67
CA PRO A 121 13.56 -11.74 12.50
C PRO A 121 12.78 -11.23 13.72
N ALA A 122 11.73 -11.95 14.10
CA ALA A 122 10.83 -11.53 15.20
C ALA A 122 11.54 -11.43 16.56
N ASP A 123 12.59 -12.20 16.78
CA ASP A 123 13.41 -12.24 18.00
C ASP A 123 14.69 -11.38 17.91
N ALA A 124 14.87 -10.67 16.79
CA ALA A 124 16.06 -9.85 16.59
C ALA A 124 16.15 -8.68 17.60
N PRO A 125 17.36 -8.32 18.07
CA PRO A 125 17.58 -7.16 18.93
C PRO A 125 17.34 -5.85 18.18
N MET A 126 17.12 -4.75 18.92
CA MET A 126 16.93 -3.40 18.36
C MET A 126 18.03 -3.01 17.36
N SER A 127 19.26 -3.44 17.59
CA SER A 127 20.37 -3.14 16.68
C SER A 127 20.20 -3.69 15.26
N ALA A 128 19.44 -4.79 15.08
CA ALA A 128 19.11 -5.31 13.75
C ALA A 128 18.09 -4.42 13.03
N TRP A 129 17.08 -3.94 13.76
CA TRP A 129 16.11 -2.98 13.25
C TRP A 129 16.75 -1.67 12.83
N LEU A 130 17.63 -1.12 13.68
CA LEU A 130 18.36 0.12 13.37
C LEU A 130 19.20 -0.01 12.11
N LYS A 131 19.87 -1.15 11.89
CA LYS A 131 20.61 -1.42 10.64
C LYS A 131 19.68 -1.45 9.42
N ALA A 132 18.50 -2.05 9.54
CA ALA A 132 17.52 -2.07 8.46
C ALA A 132 16.99 -0.66 8.15
N PHE A 133 16.74 0.18 9.16
CA PHE A 133 16.33 1.58 8.99
C PHE A 133 17.42 2.40 8.28
N ASP A 134 18.69 2.21 8.64
CA ASP A 134 19.81 2.88 7.97
C ASP A 134 19.95 2.45 6.50
N GLU A 135 19.69 1.18 6.19
CA GLU A 135 19.69 0.70 4.82
C GLU A 135 18.53 1.27 4.02
N MET A 136 17.33 1.38 4.62
CA MET A 136 16.20 2.06 3.99
C MET A 136 16.54 3.52 3.64
N ASN A 137 17.27 4.25 4.48
CA ASN A 137 17.70 5.61 4.17
C ASN A 137 18.60 5.67 2.92
N LYS A 138 19.51 4.69 2.74
CA LYS A 138 20.36 4.61 1.54
C LYS A 138 19.54 4.31 0.29
N ILE A 139 18.59 3.38 0.37
CA ILE A 139 17.64 3.05 -0.70
C ILE A 139 16.81 4.29 -1.03
N GLY A 140 16.27 4.99 -0.01
CA GLY A 140 15.49 6.21 -0.17
C GLY A 140 16.25 7.34 -0.88
N ALA A 141 17.52 7.51 -0.59
CA ALA A 141 18.35 8.49 -1.28
C ALA A 141 18.51 8.18 -2.78
N GLN A 142 18.59 6.91 -3.17
CA GLN A 142 18.70 6.51 -4.58
C GLN A 142 17.36 6.60 -5.31
N THR A 143 16.27 6.13 -4.71
CA THR A 143 14.92 6.24 -5.29
C THR A 143 14.51 7.70 -5.50
N ARG A 144 14.83 8.59 -4.54
CA ARG A 144 14.59 10.04 -4.67
C ARG A 144 15.34 10.65 -5.86
N LYS A 145 16.62 10.30 -6.09
CA LYS A 145 17.40 10.73 -7.26
C LYS A 145 16.74 10.28 -8.57
N ALA A 146 16.06 9.14 -8.56
CA ALA A 146 15.34 8.62 -9.71
C ALA A 146 13.93 9.24 -9.91
N GLY A 147 13.50 10.15 -9.01
CA GLY A 147 12.20 10.79 -9.03
C GLY A 147 11.06 9.93 -8.49
N LEU A 148 11.38 8.92 -7.66
CA LEU A 148 10.44 8.02 -7.03
C LEU A 148 10.44 8.23 -5.51
N GLN A 149 9.27 8.12 -4.88
CA GLN A 149 9.14 8.14 -3.43
C GLN A 149 9.25 6.72 -2.86
N LEU A 150 10.23 6.50 -1.98
CA LEU A 150 10.27 5.29 -1.18
C LEU A 150 9.24 5.37 -0.06
N GLY A 151 8.48 4.29 0.13
CA GLY A 151 7.60 4.10 1.27
C GLY A 151 7.97 2.85 2.07
N PHE A 152 7.49 2.79 3.31
CA PHE A 152 7.55 1.60 4.15
C PHE A 152 6.14 1.24 4.63
N HIS A 153 5.73 0.00 4.44
CA HIS A 153 4.48 -0.58 4.93
C HIS A 153 4.71 -1.28 6.27
N ASN A 154 3.99 -0.84 7.30
CA ASN A 154 4.05 -1.49 8.61
C ASN A 154 3.08 -2.66 8.72
N HIS A 155 3.41 -3.56 9.64
CA HIS A 155 2.53 -4.60 10.15
C HIS A 155 2.35 -4.44 11.67
N HIS A 156 1.71 -5.41 12.31
CA HIS A 156 1.55 -5.41 13.77
C HIS A 156 2.87 -5.67 14.53
N PHE A 157 3.86 -6.29 13.91
CA PHE A 157 5.11 -6.66 14.60
C PHE A 157 6.07 -5.49 14.79
N GLU A 158 5.95 -4.37 14.06
CA GLU A 158 6.69 -3.14 14.37
C GLU A 158 6.16 -2.44 15.64
N PHE A 159 4.99 -2.85 16.12
CA PHE A 159 4.41 -2.34 17.37
C PHE A 159 4.83 -3.13 18.62
N LYS A 160 5.90 -3.91 18.51
CA LYS A 160 6.52 -4.55 19.68
C LYS A 160 7.48 -3.61 20.40
N GLU A 161 7.70 -3.88 21.68
CA GLU A 161 8.74 -3.24 22.46
C GLU A 161 9.97 -4.15 22.58
N ILE A 162 11.15 -3.55 22.49
CA ILE A 162 12.45 -4.17 22.73
C ILE A 162 13.14 -3.29 23.77
N ASP A 163 13.47 -3.86 24.93
CA ASP A 163 14.10 -3.15 26.06
C ASP A 163 13.32 -1.89 26.46
N GLY A 164 11.97 -1.96 26.45
CA GLY A 164 11.09 -0.85 26.81
C GLY A 164 10.96 0.23 25.74
N VAL A 165 11.45 -0.01 24.52
CA VAL A 165 11.38 0.93 23.41
C VAL A 165 10.52 0.36 22.28
N LEU A 166 9.48 1.11 21.87
CA LEU A 166 8.62 0.74 20.76
C LEU A 166 9.40 0.81 19.43
N VAL A 167 9.47 -0.30 18.70
CA VAL A 167 10.19 -0.37 17.41
C VAL A 167 9.64 0.66 16.42
N TYR A 168 8.32 0.86 16.37
CA TYR A 168 7.69 1.84 15.49
C TYR A 168 8.16 3.29 15.78
N ASP A 169 8.32 3.66 17.05
CA ASP A 169 8.82 4.99 17.43
C ASP A 169 10.30 5.18 17.01
N GLU A 170 11.12 4.15 17.16
CA GLU A 170 12.52 4.20 16.67
C GLU A 170 12.58 4.25 15.14
N LEU A 171 11.74 3.52 14.44
CA LEU A 171 11.57 3.61 13.00
C LEU A 171 11.26 5.06 12.57
N MET A 172 10.27 5.69 13.22
CA MET A 172 9.88 7.06 12.90
C MET A 172 10.95 8.11 13.19
N LYS A 173 11.82 7.86 14.17
CA LYS A 173 12.99 8.70 14.47
C LYS A 173 14.14 8.50 13.49
N ARG A 174 14.41 7.24 13.11
CA ARG A 174 15.62 6.86 12.38
C ARG A 174 15.48 6.98 10.87
N MET A 175 14.30 6.66 10.33
CA MET A 175 14.02 6.83 8.89
C MET A 175 13.86 8.31 8.56
N ASP A 176 14.66 8.82 7.63
CA ASP A 176 14.66 10.20 7.18
C ASP A 176 13.30 10.57 6.54
N PRO A 177 12.56 11.55 7.08
CA PRO A 177 11.25 11.96 6.58
C PRO A 177 11.26 12.52 5.15
N GLU A 178 12.40 12.99 4.68
CA GLU A 178 12.56 13.51 3.32
C GLU A 178 12.80 12.38 2.30
N LEU A 179 13.25 11.22 2.75
CA LEU A 179 13.56 10.08 1.90
C LEU A 179 12.48 9.01 1.94
N ILE A 180 11.87 8.78 3.11
CA ILE A 180 10.96 7.66 3.34
C ILE A 180 9.65 8.17 3.93
N LYS A 181 8.54 7.83 3.28
CA LYS A 181 7.20 8.03 3.81
C LYS A 181 6.60 6.70 4.26
N MET A 182 5.59 6.77 5.11
CA MET A 182 4.92 5.58 5.61
C MET A 182 3.68 5.27 4.77
N GLN A 183 3.49 4.00 4.45
CA GLN A 183 2.20 3.45 4.08
C GLN A 183 1.65 2.79 5.34
N PHE A 184 0.67 3.42 5.96
CA PHE A 184 0.17 2.99 7.25
C PHE A 184 -0.90 1.91 7.10
N GLN A 185 -0.62 0.73 7.69
CA GLN A 185 -1.62 -0.33 7.86
C GLN A 185 -2.40 -0.06 9.13
N ASP A 186 -3.73 0.02 9.03
CA ASP A 186 -4.63 0.30 10.15
C ASP A 186 -4.84 -0.88 11.10
N ALA A 187 -4.55 -2.11 10.67
CA ALA A 187 -4.60 -3.33 11.47
C ALA A 187 -3.44 -3.40 12.48
N ILE A 188 -3.36 -2.45 13.37
CA ILE A 188 -2.36 -2.40 14.46
C ILE A 188 -2.89 -3.06 15.73
N PRO A 189 -2.03 -3.37 16.73
CA PRO A 189 -2.48 -3.96 17.99
C PRO A 189 -3.55 -3.10 18.68
N PRO A 190 -4.57 -3.72 19.31
CA PRO A 190 -5.78 -3.02 19.79
C PRO A 190 -5.56 -1.98 20.90
N GLN A 191 -4.41 -2.01 21.56
CA GLN A 191 -4.04 -1.01 22.56
C GLN A 191 -3.64 0.33 21.93
N TYR A 192 -3.45 0.40 20.62
CA TYR A 192 -3.08 1.60 19.88
C TYR A 192 -4.26 2.14 19.07
N ASP A 193 -4.43 3.46 19.04
CA ASP A 193 -5.38 4.15 18.19
C ASP A 193 -4.70 4.55 16.86
N PRO A 194 -5.11 4.02 15.70
CA PRO A 194 -4.53 4.39 14.40
C PRO A 194 -4.56 5.90 14.15
N VAL A 195 -5.63 6.59 14.55
CA VAL A 195 -5.77 8.04 14.40
C VAL A 195 -4.73 8.80 15.21
N ALA A 196 -4.44 8.33 16.43
CA ALA A 196 -3.42 8.95 17.27
C ALA A 196 -2.02 8.84 16.64
N PHE A 197 -1.69 7.73 15.98
CA PHE A 197 -0.43 7.59 15.25
C PHE A 197 -0.34 8.52 14.03
N LEU A 198 -1.40 8.65 13.24
CA LEU A 198 -1.44 9.60 12.14
C LEU A 198 -1.22 11.04 12.61
N ALA A 199 -1.87 11.42 13.72
CA ALA A 199 -1.74 12.75 14.32
C ALA A 199 -0.36 12.99 14.97
N LYS A 200 0.26 11.95 15.55
CA LYS A 200 1.58 12.02 16.19
C LYS A 200 2.71 12.35 15.21
N TYR A 201 2.58 11.94 13.94
CA TYR A 201 3.64 12.06 12.94
C TYR A 201 3.15 12.78 11.66
N PRO A 202 2.79 14.07 11.73
CA PRO A 202 2.26 14.80 10.58
C PRO A 202 3.26 14.84 9.43
N GLY A 203 2.76 14.68 8.18
CA GLY A 203 3.58 14.72 6.97
C GLY A 203 4.46 13.48 6.72
N ARG A 204 4.38 12.46 7.59
CA ARG A 204 5.16 11.23 7.45
C ARG A 204 4.46 10.17 6.59
N PHE A 205 3.17 10.29 6.38
CA PHE A 205 2.36 9.28 5.68
C PHE A 205 2.10 9.69 4.23
N ILE A 206 2.14 8.71 3.33
CA ILE A 206 1.84 8.90 1.91
C ILE A 206 0.65 8.07 1.46
N SER A 207 0.39 6.97 2.14
CA SER A 207 -0.63 5.99 1.77
C SER A 207 -1.22 5.31 3.01
N LEU A 208 -2.43 4.75 2.86
CA LEU A 208 -3.04 3.86 3.86
C LEU A 208 -3.33 2.50 3.25
N HIS A 209 -3.17 1.45 4.05
CA HIS A 209 -3.84 0.17 3.83
C HIS A 209 -5.02 0.05 4.79
N LEU A 210 -6.17 -0.33 4.25
CA LEU A 210 -7.43 -0.36 4.96
C LEU A 210 -7.92 -1.77 5.16
N SER A 211 -8.27 -2.08 6.41
CA SER A 211 -8.98 -3.29 6.82
C SER A 211 -9.97 -2.96 7.92
N ASP A 212 -11.02 -3.75 8.12
CA ASP A 212 -11.99 -3.50 9.18
C ASP A 212 -12.30 -4.77 9.96
N TRP A 213 -12.61 -4.61 11.24
CA TRP A 213 -12.74 -5.71 12.18
C TRP A 213 -13.96 -5.50 13.06
N SER A 214 -14.78 -6.55 13.24
CA SER A 214 -15.86 -6.53 14.23
C SER A 214 -15.32 -6.45 15.66
N ALA A 215 -16.20 -6.24 16.63
CA ALA A 215 -15.85 -6.26 18.05
C ALA A 215 -15.25 -7.60 18.49
N GLU A 216 -15.65 -8.69 17.82
CA GLU A 216 -15.13 -10.05 18.06
C GLU A 216 -13.84 -10.34 17.30
N ARG A 217 -13.19 -9.31 16.69
CA ARG A 217 -11.94 -9.43 15.94
C ARG A 217 -12.05 -10.32 14.68
N LYS A 218 -13.21 -10.36 14.06
CA LYS A 218 -13.39 -10.98 12.75
C LYS A 218 -13.26 -9.92 11.66
N ALA A 219 -12.57 -10.24 10.58
CA ALA A 219 -12.51 -9.36 9.41
C ALA A 219 -13.92 -9.17 8.82
N VAL A 220 -14.26 -7.93 8.52
CA VAL A 220 -15.56 -7.52 7.95
C VAL A 220 -15.32 -6.47 6.86
N PRO A 221 -16.24 -6.26 5.92
CA PRO A 221 -16.12 -5.17 4.94
C PRO A 221 -15.92 -3.81 5.62
N ILE A 222 -15.18 -2.92 4.98
CA ILE A 222 -14.98 -1.53 5.44
C ILE A 222 -16.34 -0.88 5.75
N GLY A 223 -16.44 -0.32 6.95
CA GLY A 223 -17.66 0.32 7.46
C GLY A 223 -18.63 -0.59 8.17
N ALA A 224 -18.38 -1.90 8.21
CA ALA A 224 -19.18 -2.87 8.98
C ALA A 224 -18.52 -3.22 10.34
N GLY A 225 -17.31 -2.72 10.60
CA GLY A 225 -16.54 -2.97 11.81
C GLY A 225 -16.59 -1.84 12.82
N THR A 226 -15.50 -1.74 13.59
CA THR A 226 -15.40 -0.83 14.73
C THR A 226 -14.59 0.44 14.48
N ILE A 227 -13.97 0.56 13.28
CA ILE A 227 -13.13 1.72 12.94
C ILE A 227 -14.00 2.93 12.62
N ASP A 228 -13.72 4.07 13.25
CA ASP A 228 -14.29 5.36 12.87
C ASP A 228 -13.59 5.90 11.61
N TRP A 229 -14.09 5.51 10.46
CA TRP A 229 -13.54 5.86 9.15
C TRP A 229 -13.53 7.35 8.87
N LYS A 230 -14.52 8.12 9.36
CA LYS A 230 -14.52 9.57 9.19
C LYS A 230 -13.35 10.21 9.94
N ARG A 231 -13.13 9.80 11.19
CA ARG A 231 -12.04 10.27 12.02
C ARG A 231 -10.68 9.87 11.43
N LEU A 232 -10.57 8.62 10.95
CA LEU A 232 -9.33 8.12 10.34
C LEU A 232 -8.98 8.89 9.07
N PHE A 233 -9.93 9.05 8.14
CA PHE A 233 -9.68 9.77 6.89
C PHE A 233 -9.44 11.28 7.12
N ALA A 234 -10.09 11.90 8.11
CA ALA A 234 -9.79 13.28 8.48
C ALA A 234 -8.34 13.44 8.94
N ALA A 235 -7.86 12.58 9.84
CA ALA A 235 -6.47 12.58 10.29
C ALA A 235 -5.49 12.27 9.13
N ALA A 236 -5.86 11.37 8.24
CA ALA A 236 -5.06 11.03 7.06
C ALA A 236 -4.96 12.19 6.06
N LYS A 237 -6.03 12.97 5.89
CA LYS A 237 -6.04 14.18 5.08
C LYS A 237 -5.07 15.23 5.63
N ASP A 238 -5.13 15.46 6.94
CA ASP A 238 -4.22 16.39 7.62
C ASP A 238 -2.77 15.89 7.56
N GLY A 239 -2.57 14.56 7.59
CA GLY A 239 -1.30 13.88 7.38
C GLY A 239 -0.76 13.96 5.95
N GLY A 240 -1.59 14.36 4.97
CA GLY A 240 -1.19 14.60 3.58
C GLY A 240 -1.08 13.35 2.71
N ILE A 241 -1.84 12.28 3.00
CA ILE A 241 -1.86 11.06 2.18
C ILE A 241 -2.22 11.37 0.72
N LYS A 242 -1.76 10.52 -0.19
CA LYS A 242 -1.97 10.66 -1.65
C LYS A 242 -2.86 9.57 -2.23
N ASN A 243 -2.98 8.45 -1.54
CA ASN A 243 -3.79 7.30 -1.95
C ASN A 243 -4.08 6.39 -0.75
N TYR A 244 -4.99 5.45 -0.94
CA TYR A 244 -5.27 4.38 0.00
C TYR A 244 -5.68 3.11 -0.76
N PHE A 245 -5.46 1.95 -0.14
CA PHE A 245 -5.75 0.66 -0.74
C PHE A 245 -6.44 -0.25 0.28
N VAL A 246 -7.54 -0.87 -0.11
CA VAL A 246 -8.18 -1.92 0.69
C VAL A 246 -7.37 -3.21 0.54
N GLU A 247 -7.02 -3.84 1.68
CA GLU A 247 -6.28 -5.09 1.70
C GLU A 247 -6.95 -6.08 2.64
N MET A 248 -7.77 -6.95 2.07
CA MET A 248 -8.58 -7.94 2.76
C MET A 248 -8.89 -9.10 1.81
N ASP A 249 -9.52 -10.16 2.29
CA ASP A 249 -10.06 -11.20 1.42
C ASP A 249 -11.02 -10.62 0.39
N TRP A 250 -11.03 -11.18 -0.82
CA TRP A 250 -11.72 -10.60 -1.97
C TRP A 250 -13.20 -10.29 -1.74
N ASP A 251 -13.93 -11.20 -1.09
CA ASP A 251 -15.35 -10.98 -0.80
C ASP A 251 -15.58 -9.76 0.10
N LEU A 252 -14.69 -9.54 1.07
CA LEU A 252 -14.73 -8.38 1.95
C LEU A 252 -14.36 -7.10 1.20
N MET A 253 -13.38 -7.19 0.29
CA MET A 253 -13.00 -6.07 -0.58
C MET A 253 -14.18 -5.63 -1.45
N GLN A 254 -14.89 -6.56 -2.08
CA GLN A 254 -16.09 -6.24 -2.87
C GLN A 254 -17.18 -5.57 -2.02
N GLY A 255 -17.40 -6.06 -0.80
CA GLY A 255 -18.36 -5.49 0.16
C GLY A 255 -17.99 -4.08 0.66
N SER A 256 -16.73 -3.68 0.55
CA SER A 256 -16.21 -2.40 1.06
C SER A 256 -16.50 -1.20 0.14
N VAL A 257 -16.54 -1.41 -1.17
CA VAL A 257 -16.68 -0.34 -2.17
C VAL A 257 -17.94 0.50 -1.98
N PRO A 258 -19.15 -0.08 -1.73
CA PRO A 258 -20.36 0.71 -1.55
C PRO A 258 -20.32 1.68 -0.37
N TYR A 259 -19.62 1.32 0.71
CA TYR A 259 -19.42 2.20 1.86
C TYR A 259 -18.44 3.33 1.52
N LEU A 260 -17.27 2.99 0.96
CA LEU A 260 -16.24 3.97 0.60
C LEU A 260 -16.78 5.03 -0.37
N ARG A 261 -17.59 4.65 -1.36
CA ARG A 261 -18.22 5.60 -2.29
C ARG A 261 -19.15 6.62 -1.62
N LYS A 262 -19.75 6.25 -0.51
CA LYS A 262 -20.70 7.10 0.23
C LYS A 262 -20.03 7.89 1.37
N LEU A 263 -18.82 7.53 1.75
CA LEU A 263 -18.13 8.13 2.88
C LEU A 263 -17.70 9.56 2.52
N LYS A 264 -18.24 10.52 3.23
CA LYS A 264 -17.89 11.95 3.11
C LYS A 264 -17.04 12.36 4.31
N VAL A 265 -15.89 12.99 4.04
CA VAL A 265 -14.92 13.47 5.03
C VAL A 265 -14.60 14.94 4.78
#